data_15d6b1a128f2b2b5a6a059598289f9da
#
_entry.id   15d6b1a128f2b2b5a6a059598289f9da
#
_cell.length_a   1.000
_cell.length_b   1.000
_cell.length_c   1.000
_cell.angle_alpha   90.00
_cell.angle_beta   90.00
_cell.angle_gamma   90.00
#
_symmetry.space_group_name_H-M   'P 1'
#
loop_
_entity.id
_entity.type
_entity.pdbx_description
1 polymer ?
#
loop_
_entity_poly.entity_id
_entity_poly.type
_entity_poly.pdbx_seq_one_letter_code
_entity_poly.pdbx_strand_id
1 'polypeptide(L)'
;MSLTRTLARWLLGAALVFTGTAHLTFARDAFVAQVPSWLPLPVDVTVVASGVVEIALGLALLFLGRWRVAVGWIVAAFFVAIFPGNIEQFVRGTDAFGLDTDLARGIRLLFQPVLVIWALWSTGAWRAWRTRRRVP
;
A
#
# COMPACT_ATOMS: atom_id res chain seq x y z
N MET A 1 2.78 22.33 -6.16
CA MET A 1 1.86 21.28 -5.64
C MET A 1 0.85 21.92 -4.69
N SER A 2 -0.42 21.56 -4.79
CA SER A 2 -1.46 22.10 -3.93
C SER A 2 -1.30 21.63 -2.48
N LEU A 3 -1.79 22.42 -1.53
CA LEU A 3 -1.81 22.03 -0.12
C LEU A 3 -2.62 20.76 0.12
N THR A 4 -3.75 20.62 -0.55
CA THR A 4 -4.59 19.42 -0.45
C THR A 4 -3.83 18.14 -0.82
N ARG A 5 -3.10 18.16 -1.92
CA ARG A 5 -2.27 17.00 -2.35
C ARG A 5 -1.14 16.74 -1.38
N THR A 6 -0.49 17.78 -0.90
CA THR A 6 0.60 17.63 0.08
C THR A 6 0.10 17.01 1.37
N LEU A 7 -1.03 17.46 1.90
CA LEU A 7 -1.64 16.89 3.10
C LEU A 7 -2.08 15.43 2.86
N ALA A 8 -2.68 15.15 1.70
CA ALA A 8 -3.08 13.79 1.34
C ALA A 8 -1.87 12.85 1.22
N ARG A 9 -0.76 13.33 0.69
CA ARG A 9 0.52 12.58 0.62
C ARG A 9 1.08 12.30 2.01
N TRP A 10 1.09 13.28 2.88
CA TRP A 10 1.57 13.10 4.26
C TRP A 10 0.69 12.15 5.05
N LEU A 11 -0.62 12.23 4.88
CA LEU A 11 -1.55 11.31 5.52
C LEU A 11 -1.30 9.86 5.07
N LEU A 12 -1.12 9.64 3.77
CA LEU A 12 -0.78 8.33 3.23
C LEU A 12 0.55 7.83 3.78
N GLY A 13 1.57 8.71 3.83
CA GLY A 13 2.88 8.38 4.38
C GLY A 13 2.80 7.98 5.86
N ALA A 14 2.08 8.75 6.66
CA ALA A 14 1.86 8.44 8.07
C ALA A 14 1.12 7.11 8.26
N ALA A 15 0.10 6.85 7.43
CA ALA A 15 -0.63 5.59 7.46
C ALA A 15 0.28 4.40 7.13
N LEU A 16 1.16 4.53 6.14
CA LEU A 16 2.12 3.48 5.78
C LEU A 16 3.13 3.20 6.88
N VAL A 17 3.64 4.25 7.54
CA VAL A 17 4.55 4.07 8.69
C VAL A 17 3.82 3.34 9.82
N PHE A 18 2.58 3.70 10.10
CA PHE A 18 1.77 3.04 11.11
C PHE A 18 1.53 1.56 10.77
N THR A 19 1.04 1.26 9.56
CA THR A 19 0.74 -0.11 9.15
C THR A 19 2.01 -0.96 9.02
N GLY A 20 3.09 -0.40 8.51
CA GLY A 20 4.39 -1.09 8.47
C GLY A 20 4.91 -1.43 9.86
N THR A 21 4.76 -0.53 10.82
CA THR A 21 5.09 -0.80 12.23
C THR A 21 4.20 -1.91 12.79
N ALA A 22 2.92 -1.91 12.43
CA ALA A 22 1.98 -2.96 12.84
C ALA A 22 2.40 -4.34 12.31
N HIS A 23 2.94 -4.44 11.09
CA HIS A 23 3.49 -5.67 10.52
C HIS A 23 4.62 -6.26 11.39
N LEU A 24 5.41 -5.41 12.01
CA LEU A 24 6.58 -5.83 12.80
C LEU A 24 6.23 -6.09 14.26
N THR A 25 5.06 -5.65 14.75
CA THR A 25 4.72 -5.64 16.17
C THR A 25 3.35 -6.25 16.44
N PHE A 26 2.37 -5.43 16.81
CA PHE A 26 1.10 -5.86 17.40
C PHE A 26 0.13 -6.56 16.42
N ALA A 27 0.27 -6.38 15.12
CA ALA A 27 -0.61 -6.98 14.12
C ALA A 27 0.10 -8.00 13.21
N ARG A 28 1.30 -8.45 13.59
CA ARG A 28 2.10 -9.37 12.78
C ARG A 28 1.34 -10.63 12.39
N ASP A 29 0.66 -11.28 13.33
CA ASP A 29 -0.10 -12.50 13.08
C ASP A 29 -1.28 -12.27 12.13
N ALA A 30 -1.94 -11.12 12.23
CA ALA A 30 -3.05 -10.76 11.36
C ALA A 30 -2.60 -10.59 9.90
N PHE A 31 -1.39 -10.07 9.66
CA PHE A 31 -0.85 -9.92 8.31
C PHE A 31 -0.47 -11.25 7.65
N VAL A 32 -0.23 -12.31 8.42
CA VAL A 32 0.00 -13.66 7.88
C VAL A 32 -1.16 -14.12 6.99
N ALA A 33 -2.39 -13.74 7.32
CA ALA A 33 -3.58 -14.07 6.53
C ALA A 33 -3.57 -13.47 5.11
N GLN A 34 -2.77 -12.44 4.87
CA GLN A 34 -2.67 -11.77 3.57
C GLN A 34 -1.47 -12.23 2.74
N VAL A 35 -0.69 -13.20 3.23
CA VAL A 35 0.42 -13.76 2.46
C VAL A 35 -0.11 -14.86 1.54
N PRO A 36 0.13 -14.77 0.20
CA PRO A 36 -0.30 -15.82 -0.71
C PRO A 36 0.37 -17.16 -0.38
N SER A 37 -0.39 -18.24 -0.37
CA SER A 37 0.11 -19.59 -0.05
C SER A 37 1.08 -20.13 -1.09
N TRP A 38 0.99 -19.64 -2.34
CA TRP A 38 1.86 -20.04 -3.43
C TRP A 38 3.22 -19.34 -3.44
N LEU A 39 3.41 -18.35 -2.58
CA LEU A 39 4.67 -17.58 -2.51
C LEU A 39 5.78 -18.49 -1.95
N PRO A 40 6.92 -18.64 -2.67
CA PRO A 40 7.99 -19.56 -2.27
C PRO A 40 8.93 -18.96 -1.20
N LEU A 41 8.42 -18.16 -0.31
CA LEU A 41 9.17 -17.52 0.78
C LEU A 41 8.53 -17.90 2.13
N PRO A 42 9.32 -17.97 3.21
CA PRO A 42 8.76 -18.11 4.55
C PRO A 42 7.77 -16.98 4.84
N VAL A 43 6.58 -17.34 5.36
CA VAL A 43 5.50 -16.40 5.61
C VAL A 43 5.96 -15.25 6.49
N ASP A 44 6.69 -15.56 7.54
CA ASP A 44 7.16 -14.59 8.53
C ASP A 44 8.16 -13.59 7.91
N VAL A 45 9.06 -14.07 7.07
CA VAL A 45 10.00 -13.21 6.32
C VAL A 45 9.24 -12.27 5.40
N THR A 46 8.20 -12.75 4.73
CA THR A 46 7.36 -11.94 3.84
C THR A 46 6.67 -10.82 4.60
N VAL A 47 6.08 -11.11 5.76
CA VAL A 47 5.41 -10.12 6.61
C VAL A 47 6.39 -9.06 7.11
N VAL A 48 7.54 -9.47 7.61
CA VAL A 48 8.56 -8.54 8.12
C VAL A 48 9.14 -7.69 7.00
N ALA A 49 9.50 -8.30 5.86
CA ALA A 49 10.05 -7.57 4.71
C ALA A 49 9.06 -6.54 4.17
N SER A 50 7.79 -6.90 4.03
CA SER A 50 6.75 -5.97 3.57
C SER A 50 6.56 -4.81 4.55
N GLY A 51 6.62 -5.07 5.86
CA GLY A 51 6.55 -4.04 6.88
C GLY A 51 7.71 -3.04 6.80
N VAL A 52 8.93 -3.53 6.61
CA VAL A 52 10.11 -2.67 6.43
C VAL A 52 9.99 -1.80 5.17
N VAL A 53 9.58 -2.40 4.05
CA VAL A 53 9.35 -1.67 2.80
C VAL A 53 8.27 -0.60 3.00
N GLU A 54 7.20 -0.94 3.67
CA GLU A 54 6.07 -0.04 3.93
C GLU A 54 6.49 1.17 4.77
N ILE A 55 7.27 0.96 5.83
CA ILE A 55 7.85 2.05 6.63
C ILE A 55 8.75 2.93 5.77
N ALA A 56 9.63 2.34 4.97
CA ALA A 56 10.52 3.09 4.09
C ALA A 56 9.75 3.94 3.08
N LEU A 57 8.71 3.39 2.47
CA LEU A 57 7.86 4.12 1.53
C LEU A 57 7.05 5.23 2.22
N GLY A 58 6.55 4.97 3.42
CA GLY A 58 5.87 5.98 4.23
C GLY A 58 6.77 7.16 4.56
N LEU A 59 7.99 6.88 5.00
CA LEU A 59 9.00 7.92 5.27
C LEU A 59 9.37 8.68 4.00
N ALA A 60 9.47 8.00 2.86
CA ALA A 60 9.74 8.64 1.58
C ALA A 60 8.61 9.60 1.17
N LEU A 61 7.35 9.23 1.38
CA LEU A 61 6.21 10.11 1.15
C LEU A 61 6.22 11.35 2.05
N LEU A 62 6.68 11.20 3.28
CA LEU A 62 6.73 12.30 4.25
C LEU A 62 7.91 13.24 3.97
N PHE A 63 9.10 12.72 3.68
CA PHE A 63 10.34 13.50 3.72
C PHE A 63 11.02 13.68 2.36
N LEU A 64 10.74 12.86 1.35
CA LEU A 64 11.34 12.96 0.02
C LEU A 64 10.44 13.71 -0.98
N GLY A 65 9.95 14.89 -0.60
CA GLY A 65 9.07 15.68 -1.47
C GLY A 65 9.67 16.02 -2.83
N ARG A 66 11.00 16.18 -2.90
CA ARG A 66 11.74 16.37 -4.16
C ARG A 66 11.55 15.20 -5.13
N TRP A 67 11.45 13.98 -4.62
CA TRP A 67 11.33 12.74 -5.39
C TRP A 67 9.90 12.20 -5.41
N ARG A 68 8.91 13.01 -5.05
CA ARG A 68 7.52 12.56 -4.84
C ARG A 68 6.93 11.81 -6.02
N VAL A 69 7.26 12.18 -7.26
CA VAL A 69 6.71 11.51 -8.45
C VAL A 69 7.22 10.07 -8.54
N ALA A 70 8.53 9.89 -8.40
CA ALA A 70 9.13 8.54 -8.39
C ALA A 70 8.61 7.71 -7.23
N VAL A 71 8.54 8.30 -6.03
CA VAL A 71 8.01 7.66 -4.83
C VAL A 71 6.54 7.25 -5.04
N GLY A 72 5.74 8.11 -5.66
CA GLY A 72 4.34 7.83 -5.97
C GLY A 72 4.16 6.59 -6.86
N TRP A 73 5.00 6.43 -7.87
CA TRP A 73 4.98 5.24 -8.72
C TRP A 73 5.41 3.98 -7.96
N ILE A 74 6.43 4.08 -7.12
CA ILE A 74 6.92 2.96 -6.32
C ILE A 74 5.85 2.53 -5.31
N VAL A 75 5.21 3.47 -4.64
CA VAL A 75 4.13 3.19 -3.68
C VAL A 75 2.93 2.55 -4.39
N ALA A 76 2.53 3.07 -5.55
CA ALA A 76 1.46 2.48 -6.35
C ALA A 76 1.80 1.05 -6.77
N ALA A 77 3.04 0.80 -7.23
CA ALA A 77 3.51 -0.54 -7.58
C ALA A 77 3.49 -1.48 -6.37
N PHE A 78 3.87 -1.00 -5.21
CA PHE A 78 3.79 -1.77 -3.96
C PHE A 78 2.34 -2.18 -3.63
N PHE A 79 1.38 -1.26 -3.72
CA PHE A 79 -0.02 -1.57 -3.49
C PHE A 79 -0.56 -2.61 -4.49
N VAL A 80 -0.14 -2.54 -5.74
CA VAL A 80 -0.50 -3.55 -6.74
C VAL A 80 0.16 -4.90 -6.41
N ALA A 81 1.41 -4.89 -5.97
CA ALA A 81 2.16 -6.11 -5.65
C ALA A 81 1.57 -6.88 -4.46
N ILE A 82 1.00 -6.19 -3.47
CA ILE A 82 0.37 -6.84 -2.32
C ILE A 82 -1.10 -7.23 -2.55
N PHE A 83 -1.69 -6.81 -3.67
CA PHE A 83 -3.09 -7.11 -3.98
C PHE A 83 -3.41 -8.61 -4.08
N PRO A 84 -2.54 -9.48 -4.64
CA PRO A 84 -2.78 -10.93 -4.65
C PRO A 84 -3.03 -11.52 -3.27
N GLY A 85 -2.36 -11.04 -2.22
CA GLY A 85 -2.61 -11.48 -0.86
C GLY A 85 -4.01 -11.15 -0.36
N ASN A 86 -4.51 -9.96 -0.69
CA ASN A 86 -5.87 -9.56 -0.35
C ASN A 86 -6.91 -10.39 -1.12
N ILE A 87 -6.64 -10.70 -2.38
CA ILE A 87 -7.50 -11.56 -3.20
C ILE A 87 -7.57 -12.97 -2.58
N GLU A 88 -6.44 -13.52 -2.20
CA GLU A 88 -6.40 -14.84 -1.58
C GLU A 88 -7.14 -14.88 -0.24
N GLN A 89 -7.02 -13.84 0.59
CA GLN A 89 -7.79 -13.71 1.82
C GLN A 89 -9.30 -13.74 1.54
N PHE A 90 -9.76 -13.05 0.51
CA PHE A 90 -11.17 -13.05 0.10
C PHE A 90 -11.61 -14.44 -0.38
N VAL A 91 -10.85 -15.05 -1.29
CA VAL A 91 -11.19 -16.36 -1.90
C VAL A 91 -11.23 -17.46 -0.83
N ARG A 92 -10.28 -17.47 0.10
CA ARG A 92 -10.21 -18.47 1.18
C ARG A 92 -11.12 -18.18 2.36
N GLY A 93 -11.68 -16.96 2.44
CA GLY A 93 -12.49 -16.55 3.58
C GLY A 93 -11.70 -16.49 4.89
N THR A 94 -10.40 -16.14 4.83
CA THR A 94 -9.54 -16.06 6.01
C THR A 94 -9.87 -14.84 6.84
N ASP A 95 -10.10 -15.03 8.15
CA ASP A 95 -10.42 -13.97 9.08
C ASP A 95 -9.15 -13.26 9.57
N ALA A 96 -9.12 -11.94 9.44
CA ALA A 96 -8.08 -11.07 9.99
C ALA A 96 -8.58 -9.62 10.05
N PHE A 97 -8.10 -8.83 10.98
CA PHE A 97 -8.48 -7.41 11.14
C PHE A 97 -9.99 -7.18 11.31
N GLY A 98 -10.72 -8.13 11.89
CA GLY A 98 -12.18 -8.06 11.95
C GLY A 98 -12.89 -8.31 10.63
N LEU A 99 -12.17 -8.76 9.58
CA LEU A 99 -12.72 -9.11 8.27
C LEU A 99 -13.25 -10.55 8.30
N ASP A 100 -14.35 -10.75 9.01
CA ASP A 100 -14.94 -12.07 9.29
C ASP A 100 -16.10 -12.43 8.36
N THR A 101 -16.45 -11.54 7.41
CA THR A 101 -17.50 -11.77 6.42
C THR A 101 -16.98 -11.56 5.00
N ASP A 102 -17.62 -12.18 4.01
CA ASP A 102 -17.27 -11.97 2.59
C ASP A 102 -17.50 -10.52 2.18
N LEU A 103 -18.52 -9.86 2.73
CA LEU A 103 -18.76 -8.44 2.47
C LEU A 103 -17.60 -7.58 2.96
N ALA A 104 -17.13 -7.79 4.19
CA ALA A 104 -16.00 -7.03 4.75
C ALA A 104 -14.71 -7.25 3.96
N ARG A 105 -14.41 -8.50 3.61
CA ARG A 105 -13.24 -8.85 2.78
C ARG A 105 -13.34 -8.28 1.37
N GLY A 106 -14.53 -8.26 0.78
CA GLY A 106 -14.79 -7.66 -0.53
C GLY A 106 -14.61 -6.15 -0.53
N ILE A 107 -15.08 -5.46 0.49
CA ILE A 107 -14.86 -4.01 0.68
C ILE A 107 -13.36 -3.73 0.79
N ARG A 108 -12.61 -4.56 1.52
CA ARG A 108 -11.15 -4.44 1.62
C ARG A 108 -10.47 -4.55 0.25
N LEU A 109 -10.93 -5.46 -0.61
CA LEU A 109 -10.41 -5.58 -1.98
C LEU A 109 -10.66 -4.32 -2.80
N LEU A 110 -11.85 -3.73 -2.69
CA LEU A 110 -12.20 -2.49 -3.41
C LEU A 110 -11.39 -1.29 -2.91
N PHE A 111 -10.93 -1.33 -1.67
CA PHE A 111 -10.11 -0.26 -1.10
C PHE A 111 -8.71 -0.21 -1.71
N GLN A 112 -8.17 -1.32 -2.19
CA GLN A 112 -6.82 -1.39 -2.74
C GLN A 112 -6.62 -0.50 -3.99
N PRO A 113 -7.51 -0.51 -5.01
CA PRO A 113 -7.44 0.45 -6.11
C PRO A 113 -7.50 1.91 -5.65
N VAL A 114 -8.26 2.20 -4.60
CA VAL A 114 -8.35 3.55 -4.02
C VAL A 114 -6.98 3.99 -3.48
N LEU A 115 -6.24 3.10 -2.84
CA LEU A 115 -4.88 3.39 -2.36
C LEU A 115 -3.93 3.68 -3.52
N VAL A 116 -4.03 2.95 -4.62
CA VAL A 116 -3.23 3.19 -5.84
C VAL A 116 -3.51 4.58 -6.39
N ILE A 117 -4.79 4.94 -6.54
CA ILE A 117 -5.21 6.26 -7.01
C ILE A 117 -4.72 7.35 -6.07
N TRP A 118 -4.84 7.13 -4.77
CA TRP A 118 -4.37 8.07 -3.75
C TRP A 118 -2.87 8.35 -3.87
N ALA A 119 -2.06 7.30 -4.02
CA ALA A 119 -0.62 7.44 -4.20
C ALA A 119 -0.28 8.25 -5.46
N LEU A 120 -0.90 7.93 -6.59
CA LEU A 120 -0.62 8.59 -7.87
C LEU A 120 -1.11 10.04 -7.90
N TRP A 121 -2.26 10.31 -7.29
CA TRP A 121 -2.81 11.66 -7.27
C TRP A 121 -2.08 12.57 -6.29
N SER A 122 -1.86 12.13 -5.05
CA SER A 122 -1.28 12.96 -3.98
C SER A 122 0.19 13.33 -4.23
N THR A 123 0.91 12.50 -4.97
CA THR A 123 2.32 12.74 -5.33
C THR A 123 2.47 13.53 -6.63
N GLY A 124 1.41 13.67 -7.41
CA GLY A 124 1.46 14.26 -8.74
C GLY A 124 2.03 13.32 -9.82
N ALA A 125 2.24 12.05 -9.51
CA ALA A 125 2.81 11.06 -10.42
C ALA A 125 1.97 10.89 -11.69
N TRP A 126 0.65 10.78 -11.56
CA TRP A 126 -0.28 10.67 -12.67
C TRP A 126 -0.25 11.90 -13.57
N ARG A 127 -0.25 13.08 -12.98
CA ARG A 127 -0.19 14.35 -13.71
C ARG A 127 1.12 14.48 -14.50
N ALA A 128 2.24 14.12 -13.88
CA ALA A 128 3.55 14.15 -14.54
C ALA A 128 3.60 13.21 -15.76
N TRP A 129 3.05 12.00 -15.63
CA TRP A 129 2.96 11.05 -16.73
C TRP A 129 2.09 11.55 -17.89
N ARG A 130 0.92 12.11 -17.60
CA ARG A 130 0.04 12.68 -18.63
C ARG A 130 0.69 13.84 -19.38
N THR A 131 1.44 14.68 -18.68
CA THR A 131 2.15 15.80 -19.29
C THR A 131 3.23 15.33 -20.25
N ARG A 132 4.00 14.30 -19.87
CA ARG A 132 5.04 13.71 -20.72
C ARG A 132 4.47 13.14 -22.03
N ARG A 133 3.29 12.55 -22.01
CA ARG A 133 2.63 11.99 -23.20
C ARG A 133 2.14 13.04 -24.19
N ARG A 134 2.02 14.30 -23.77
CA ARG A 134 1.53 15.39 -24.61
C ARG A 134 2.64 16.17 -25.30
N VAL A 135 3.89 15.88 -25.01
CA VAL A 135 5.03 16.48 -25.69
C VAL A 135 5.29 15.67 -26.97
N PRO A 136 5.18 16.29 -28.16
CA PRO A 136 5.44 15.61 -29.44
C PRO A 136 6.91 15.25 -29.61
#